data_47a0c7ebb9a0d1f6b9e46cc4b0b2693c
#
_entry.id   47a0c7ebb9a0d1f6b9e46cc4b0b2693c
#
_cell.length_a   1.000
_cell.length_b   1.000
_cell.length_c   1.000
_cell.angle_alpha   90.00
_cell.angle_beta   90.00
_cell.angle_gamma   90.00
#
_symmetry.space_group_name_H-M   'P 1'
#
loop_
_entity.id
_entity.type
_entity.pdbx_description
1 polymer ?
#
loop_
_entity_poly.entity_id
_entity_poly.type
_entity_poly.pdbx_seq_one_letter_code
_entity_poly.pdbx_strand_id
1 'polypeptide(L)'
;MARWLFSILVLGVREASVIGSAPVIRLQQLVDLVADAIPRVDATTEVVTTNKKVGEFHQGVPSMKEADFVNELFGWWSETGADTPDLGDFELEVRYPNAPRSKCDAVLDISDSGYDSHWAIEFKRFQMVGDNGKNNDYGIPKMLSPYLKDRSLRHDVERLRISGLAERCAVIGYAFQHSFDLIEQSRRRHPDQAERLDNLRKVCQKNDPADGVLDPMEMVHLSNEMLSRSGHVVDYAVAEFAGAWRHPCGGAGVVFGWELSNVQA
;
A
#
# COMPACT_ATOMS: atom_id res chain seq x y z
N MET A 1 -5.80 -31.85 -79.53
CA MET A 1 -4.85 -31.35 -78.47
C MET A 1 -5.63 -30.62 -77.40
N ALA A 2 -5.89 -31.31 -76.26
CA ALA A 2 -6.67 -30.79 -75.18
C ALA A 2 -5.69 -30.40 -74.00
N ARG A 3 -5.69 -29.12 -73.62
CA ARG A 3 -4.92 -28.60 -72.48
C ARG A 3 -5.81 -28.65 -71.23
N TRP A 4 -5.40 -29.43 -70.30
CA TRP A 4 -6.00 -29.45 -68.96
C TRP A 4 -5.32 -28.37 -68.09
N LEU A 5 -6.11 -27.41 -67.59
CA LEU A 5 -5.70 -26.43 -66.56
C LEU A 5 -6.03 -27.01 -65.17
N PHE A 6 -5.00 -27.29 -64.40
CA PHE A 6 -5.13 -27.60 -62.98
C PHE A 6 -5.22 -26.29 -62.21
N SER A 7 -6.38 -26.01 -61.64
CA SER A 7 -6.54 -24.96 -60.62
C SER A 7 -6.13 -25.51 -59.27
N ILE A 8 -5.03 -24.99 -58.74
CA ILE A 8 -4.61 -25.28 -57.36
C ILE A 8 -5.40 -24.37 -56.45
N LEU A 9 -6.28 -24.98 -55.65
CA LEU A 9 -7.02 -24.33 -54.54
C LEU A 9 -6.06 -24.17 -53.38
N VAL A 10 -5.52 -22.97 -53.16
CA VAL A 10 -4.74 -22.65 -51.96
C VAL A 10 -5.73 -22.41 -50.83
N LEU A 11 -5.94 -23.42 -50.00
CA LEU A 11 -6.61 -23.28 -48.69
C LEU A 11 -5.70 -22.44 -47.77
N GLY A 12 -6.03 -21.16 -47.60
CA GLY A 12 -5.42 -20.31 -46.61
C GLY A 12 -5.76 -20.82 -45.22
N VAL A 13 -4.81 -21.50 -44.61
CA VAL A 13 -4.83 -21.77 -43.19
C VAL A 13 -4.70 -20.39 -42.48
N ARG A 14 -5.79 -19.87 -41.95
CA ARG A 14 -5.73 -18.76 -41.01
C ARG A 14 -4.98 -19.31 -39.78
N GLU A 15 -3.77 -18.84 -39.58
CA GLU A 15 -3.09 -18.96 -38.28
C GLU A 15 -4.02 -18.37 -37.24
N ALA A 16 -4.51 -19.24 -36.35
CA ALA A 16 -5.17 -18.82 -35.14
C ALA A 16 -4.13 -18.02 -34.35
N SER A 17 -4.28 -16.70 -34.32
CA SER A 17 -3.52 -15.85 -33.39
C SER A 17 -3.75 -16.43 -32.01
N VAL A 18 -2.70 -16.98 -31.42
CA VAL A 18 -2.65 -17.28 -29.98
C VAL A 18 -2.88 -15.93 -29.31
N ILE A 19 -4.09 -15.71 -28.83
CA ILE A 19 -4.42 -14.58 -27.95
C ILE A 19 -3.56 -14.84 -26.72
N GLY A 20 -2.38 -14.21 -26.64
CA GLY A 20 -1.56 -14.21 -25.45
C GLY A 20 -2.42 -13.65 -24.33
N SER A 21 -2.54 -14.39 -23.23
CA SER A 21 -3.18 -13.86 -22.03
C SER A 21 -2.52 -12.52 -21.68
N ALA A 22 -3.34 -11.50 -21.49
CA ALA A 22 -2.85 -10.19 -21.08
C ALA A 22 -1.99 -10.33 -19.81
N PRO A 23 -0.92 -9.54 -19.65
CA PRO A 23 -0.04 -9.64 -18.50
C PRO A 23 -0.81 -9.28 -17.23
N VAL A 24 -0.81 -10.19 -16.27
CA VAL A 24 -1.43 -9.98 -14.95
C VAL A 24 -0.51 -9.11 -14.10
N ILE A 25 -1.01 -7.97 -13.59
CA ILE A 25 -0.25 -7.15 -12.65
C ILE A 25 -0.02 -7.91 -11.34
N ARG A 26 1.21 -7.92 -10.86
CA ARG A 26 1.61 -8.66 -9.64
C ARG A 26 1.66 -7.73 -8.44
N LEU A 27 1.58 -8.29 -7.24
CA LEU A 27 1.70 -7.54 -5.99
C LEU A 27 2.98 -6.69 -5.95
N GLN A 28 4.14 -7.22 -6.36
CA GLN A 28 5.38 -6.46 -6.38
C GLN A 28 5.27 -5.21 -7.27
N GLN A 29 4.65 -5.32 -8.43
CA GLN A 29 4.46 -4.17 -9.33
C GLN A 29 3.57 -3.10 -8.69
N LEU A 30 2.50 -3.47 -7.97
CA LEU A 30 1.67 -2.53 -7.23
C LEU A 30 2.48 -1.83 -6.12
N VAL A 31 3.28 -2.59 -5.39
CA VAL A 31 4.13 -2.06 -4.32
C VAL A 31 5.19 -1.11 -4.87
N ASP A 32 5.83 -1.46 -5.98
CA ASP A 32 6.81 -0.60 -6.67
C ASP A 32 6.17 0.70 -7.15
N LEU A 33 4.98 0.63 -7.75
CA LEU A 33 4.23 1.80 -8.20
C LEU A 33 3.90 2.77 -7.06
N VAL A 34 3.49 2.25 -5.91
CA VAL A 34 3.22 3.09 -4.73
C VAL A 34 4.50 3.70 -4.20
N ALA A 35 5.60 2.95 -4.16
CA ALA A 35 6.90 3.45 -3.70
C ALA A 35 7.43 4.58 -4.60
N ASP A 36 7.31 4.44 -5.91
CA ASP A 36 7.69 5.46 -6.89
C ASP A 36 6.82 6.72 -6.82
N ALA A 37 5.55 6.57 -6.46
CA ALA A 37 4.60 7.67 -6.36
C ALA A 37 4.76 8.50 -5.08
N ILE A 38 5.11 7.89 -3.93
CA ILE A 38 5.18 8.58 -2.63
C ILE A 38 6.01 9.87 -2.68
N PRO A 39 7.25 9.91 -3.21
CA PRO A 39 8.03 11.15 -3.27
C PRO A 39 7.39 12.24 -4.13
N ARG A 40 6.66 11.84 -5.15
CA ARG A 40 6.00 12.76 -6.08
C ARG A 40 4.73 13.35 -5.48
N VAL A 41 3.90 12.51 -4.88
CA VAL A 41 2.74 12.94 -4.10
C VAL A 41 3.17 13.84 -2.95
N ASP A 42 4.24 13.50 -2.23
CA ASP A 42 4.78 14.32 -1.15
C ASP A 42 5.18 15.72 -1.64
N ALA A 43 5.83 15.80 -2.80
CA ALA A 43 6.31 17.07 -3.36
C ALA A 43 5.18 17.97 -3.87
N THR A 44 4.10 17.40 -4.40
CA THR A 44 3.05 18.14 -5.12
C THR A 44 1.79 18.38 -4.31
N THR A 45 1.53 17.59 -3.27
CA THR A 45 0.27 17.67 -2.50
C THR A 45 0.04 19.06 -1.91
N GLU A 46 -1.19 19.54 -2.02
CA GLU A 46 -1.66 20.75 -1.35
C GLU A 46 -2.49 20.45 -0.10
N VAL A 47 -2.66 19.18 0.23
CA VAL A 47 -3.45 18.75 1.39
C VAL A 47 -2.80 19.24 2.69
N VAL A 48 -3.58 19.97 3.47
CA VAL A 48 -3.22 20.44 4.81
C VAL A 48 -4.08 19.73 5.84
N THR A 49 -3.46 18.88 6.63
CA THR A 49 -4.15 18.24 7.74
C THR A 49 -4.27 19.21 8.89
N THR A 50 -5.46 19.36 9.43
CA THR A 50 -5.73 20.25 10.56
C THR A 50 -6.19 19.46 11.79
N ASN A 51 -5.82 19.95 12.96
CA ASN A 51 -6.30 19.44 14.23
C ASN A 51 -6.76 20.60 15.13
N LYS A 52 -7.94 20.50 15.73
CA LYS A 52 -8.54 21.56 16.58
C LYS A 52 -7.64 22.00 17.74
N LYS A 53 -6.74 21.15 18.20
CA LYS A 53 -5.86 21.45 19.37
C LYS A 53 -4.47 21.95 18.96
N VAL A 54 -4.00 21.59 17.77
CA VAL A 54 -2.62 21.83 17.32
C VAL A 54 -2.57 22.86 16.18
N GLY A 55 -3.68 23.03 15.46
CA GLY A 55 -3.73 23.85 14.25
C GLY A 55 -3.40 23.03 12.99
N GLU A 56 -2.68 23.65 12.07
CA GLU A 56 -2.24 23.03 10.84
C GLU A 56 -0.96 22.20 11.08
N PHE A 57 -0.89 21.04 10.46
CA PHE A 57 0.33 20.24 10.39
C PHE A 57 1.16 20.64 9.19
N HIS A 58 2.44 20.28 9.19
CA HIS A 58 3.28 20.43 8.01
C HIS A 58 2.70 19.63 6.84
N GLN A 59 2.78 20.18 5.64
CA GLN A 59 2.39 19.48 4.41
C GLN A 59 3.31 18.30 4.14
N GLY A 60 2.79 17.31 3.44
CA GLY A 60 3.51 16.11 3.03
C GLY A 60 2.81 14.83 3.47
N VAL A 61 3.18 13.73 2.86
CA VAL A 61 2.56 12.41 3.08
C VAL A 61 2.56 11.97 4.55
N PRO A 62 3.61 12.23 5.37
CA PRO A 62 3.60 11.83 6.78
C PRO A 62 2.44 12.40 7.61
N SER A 63 1.91 13.57 7.24
CA SER A 63 0.81 14.21 7.96
C SER A 63 -0.57 13.87 7.42
N MET A 64 -0.65 13.33 6.22
CA MET A 64 -1.94 13.01 5.58
C MET A 64 -2.69 11.94 6.34
N LYS A 65 -4.01 12.03 6.30
CA LYS A 65 -4.83 10.87 6.62
C LYS A 65 -4.68 9.83 5.51
N GLU A 66 -4.94 8.58 5.85
CA GLU A 66 -4.85 7.46 4.91
C GLU A 66 -5.71 7.66 3.66
N ALA A 67 -6.98 8.08 3.86
CA ALA A 67 -7.88 8.36 2.73
C ALA A 67 -7.41 9.55 1.87
N ASP A 68 -6.86 10.61 2.48
CA ASP A 68 -6.33 11.76 1.72
C ASP A 68 -5.13 11.32 0.87
N PHE A 69 -4.24 10.48 1.43
CA PHE A 69 -3.12 9.92 0.69
C PHE A 69 -3.57 9.08 -0.51
N VAL A 70 -4.56 8.20 -0.32
CA VAL A 70 -5.10 7.36 -1.39
C VAL A 70 -5.68 8.21 -2.52
N ASN A 71 -6.44 9.25 -2.19
CA ASN A 71 -6.98 10.16 -3.19
C ASN A 71 -5.89 10.89 -3.98
N GLU A 72 -4.84 11.42 -3.31
CA GLU A 72 -3.72 12.07 -3.96
C GLU A 72 -2.91 11.11 -4.84
N LEU A 73 -2.70 9.87 -4.37
CA LEU A 73 -1.99 8.82 -5.10
C LEU A 73 -2.70 8.49 -6.42
N PHE A 74 -3.99 8.22 -6.37
CA PHE A 74 -4.77 7.87 -7.56
C PHE A 74 -5.01 9.08 -8.46
N GLY A 75 -5.15 10.27 -7.90
CA GLY A 75 -5.18 11.53 -8.66
C GLY A 75 -3.90 11.71 -9.46
N TRP A 76 -2.74 11.54 -8.81
CA TRP A 76 -1.44 11.64 -9.48
C TRP A 76 -1.28 10.60 -10.60
N TRP A 77 -1.68 9.35 -10.38
CA TRP A 77 -1.63 8.31 -11.42
C TRP A 77 -2.52 8.65 -12.62
N SER A 78 -3.71 9.21 -12.39
CA SER A 78 -4.62 9.61 -13.47
C SER A 78 -4.08 10.77 -14.31
N GLU A 79 -3.32 11.69 -13.71
CA GLU A 79 -2.78 12.88 -14.38
C GLU A 79 -1.50 12.57 -15.18
N THR A 80 -0.67 11.67 -14.67
CA THR A 80 0.67 11.44 -15.24
C THR A 80 0.71 10.43 -16.38
N GLY A 81 -0.33 9.71 -16.64
CA GLY A 81 -0.72 8.81 -17.76
C GLY A 81 0.32 8.20 -18.70
N ALA A 82 1.54 8.75 -18.79
CA ALA A 82 2.51 8.34 -19.80
C ALA A 82 3.61 7.38 -19.29
N ASP A 83 3.89 7.37 -17.98
CA ASP A 83 5.00 6.61 -17.41
C ASP A 83 4.56 5.56 -16.36
N THR A 84 3.26 5.51 -16.05
CA THR A 84 2.70 4.47 -15.17
C THR A 84 2.01 3.40 -15.99
N PRO A 85 2.09 2.11 -15.59
CA PRO A 85 1.25 1.09 -16.19
C PRO A 85 -0.20 1.55 -16.14
N ASP A 86 -0.91 1.35 -17.24
CA ASP A 86 -2.36 1.55 -17.26
C ASP A 86 -2.99 0.61 -16.23
N LEU A 87 -3.46 1.18 -15.12
CA LEU A 87 -4.11 0.43 -14.06
C LEU A 87 -5.58 0.13 -14.39
N GLY A 88 -6.05 0.57 -15.58
CA GLY A 88 -7.44 0.51 -15.95
C GLY A 88 -8.32 1.44 -15.13
N ASP A 89 -9.61 1.19 -15.19
CA ASP A 89 -10.57 1.92 -14.37
C ASP A 89 -10.42 1.55 -12.89
N PHE A 90 -10.61 2.53 -12.03
CA PHE A 90 -10.59 2.32 -10.59
C PHE A 90 -11.74 3.05 -9.90
N GLU A 91 -12.17 2.50 -8.77
CA GLU A 91 -13.14 3.13 -7.88
C GLU A 91 -12.55 3.24 -6.47
N LEU A 92 -12.64 4.43 -5.87
CA LEU A 92 -12.18 4.68 -4.51
C LEU A 92 -13.35 4.60 -3.52
N GLU A 93 -13.02 4.27 -2.27
CA GLU A 93 -14.01 4.21 -1.18
C GLU A 93 -15.22 3.28 -1.46
N VAL A 94 -14.98 2.13 -2.07
CA VAL A 94 -16.02 1.15 -2.44
C VAL A 94 -16.61 0.50 -1.20
N ARG A 95 -17.92 0.52 -1.06
CA ARG A 95 -18.61 -0.05 0.10
C ARG A 95 -18.49 -1.57 0.14
N TYR A 96 -18.13 -2.10 1.30
CA TYR A 96 -18.14 -3.54 1.52
C TYR A 96 -19.56 -4.11 1.47
N PRO A 97 -19.83 -5.16 0.67
CA PRO A 97 -21.16 -5.80 0.61
C PRO A 97 -21.66 -6.26 1.98
N ASN A 98 -20.76 -6.83 2.77
CA ASN A 98 -21.07 -7.40 4.08
C ASN A 98 -20.94 -6.42 5.25
N ALA A 99 -20.43 -5.21 5.00
CA ALA A 99 -20.23 -4.16 6.00
C ALA A 99 -20.47 -2.76 5.40
N PRO A 100 -21.72 -2.37 5.08
CA PRO A 100 -22.04 -1.20 4.26
C PRO A 100 -21.66 0.15 4.89
N ARG A 101 -21.26 0.16 6.18
CA ARG A 101 -20.71 1.35 6.86
C ARG A 101 -19.20 1.47 6.73
N SER A 102 -18.54 0.46 6.21
CA SER A 102 -17.10 0.42 5.94
C SER A 102 -16.87 0.44 4.44
N LYS A 103 -15.73 0.96 4.03
CA LYS A 103 -15.33 1.08 2.65
C LYS A 103 -13.97 0.46 2.46
N CYS A 104 -13.75 -0.15 1.30
CA CYS A 104 -12.44 -0.51 0.78
C CYS A 104 -11.82 0.73 0.16
N ASP A 105 -10.52 0.93 0.35
CA ASP A 105 -9.87 2.17 -0.11
C ASP A 105 -9.86 2.27 -1.63
N ALA A 106 -9.56 1.18 -2.35
CA ALA A 106 -9.57 1.15 -3.80
C ALA A 106 -9.96 -0.22 -4.36
N VAL A 107 -10.67 -0.21 -5.49
CA VAL A 107 -10.91 -1.38 -6.34
C VAL A 107 -10.43 -1.05 -7.74
N LEU A 108 -9.57 -1.89 -8.31
CA LEU A 108 -9.04 -1.75 -9.66
C LEU A 108 -9.73 -2.77 -10.56
N ASP A 109 -10.36 -2.29 -11.61
CA ASP A 109 -10.77 -3.09 -12.75
C ASP A 109 -9.78 -2.86 -13.88
N ILE A 110 -8.84 -3.77 -14.01
CA ILE A 110 -7.78 -3.68 -15.00
C ILE A 110 -8.05 -4.53 -16.24
N SER A 111 -9.23 -5.11 -16.36
CA SER A 111 -9.63 -5.92 -17.53
C SER A 111 -9.64 -5.11 -18.81
N ASP A 112 -10.08 -3.85 -18.76
CA ASP A 112 -10.13 -2.95 -19.92
C ASP A 112 -8.75 -2.50 -20.39
N SER A 113 -7.75 -2.49 -19.51
CA SER A 113 -6.35 -2.17 -19.84
C SER A 113 -5.56 -3.35 -20.40
N GLY A 114 -6.20 -4.52 -20.54
CA GLY A 114 -5.57 -5.73 -21.06
C GLY A 114 -4.96 -6.63 -19.97
N TYR A 115 -5.26 -6.39 -18.71
CA TYR A 115 -4.95 -7.27 -17.59
C TYR A 115 -6.18 -8.12 -17.23
N ASP A 116 -5.93 -9.30 -16.70
CA ASP A 116 -6.96 -10.34 -16.48
C ASP A 116 -7.33 -10.48 -15.00
N SER A 117 -7.18 -9.40 -14.22
CA SER A 117 -7.43 -9.45 -12.78
C SER A 117 -7.96 -8.15 -12.21
N HIS A 118 -8.89 -8.29 -11.26
CA HIS A 118 -9.37 -7.23 -10.39
C HIS A 118 -8.62 -7.25 -9.07
N TRP A 119 -8.29 -6.08 -8.55
CA TRP A 119 -7.73 -5.92 -7.22
C TRP A 119 -8.68 -5.14 -6.32
N ALA A 120 -8.89 -5.62 -5.10
CA ALA A 120 -9.40 -4.82 -3.99
C ALA A 120 -8.25 -4.55 -3.01
N ILE A 121 -8.01 -3.27 -2.71
CA ILE A 121 -6.84 -2.83 -1.96
C ILE A 121 -7.27 -2.01 -0.75
N GLU A 122 -6.77 -2.40 0.42
CA GLU A 122 -6.76 -1.57 1.63
C GLU A 122 -5.38 -0.96 1.80
N PHE A 123 -5.31 0.33 2.05
CA PHE A 123 -4.06 1.01 2.38
C PHE A 123 -3.89 1.13 3.88
N LYS A 124 -2.63 1.12 4.34
CA LYS A 124 -2.27 1.28 5.74
C LYS A 124 -1.07 2.19 5.92
N ARG A 125 -1.27 3.25 6.68
CA ARG A 125 -0.17 4.08 7.13
C ARG A 125 0.41 3.53 8.42
N PHE A 126 1.68 3.14 8.38
CA PHE A 126 2.44 2.72 9.53
C PHE A 126 3.24 3.89 10.09
N GLN A 127 2.63 4.64 10.97
CA GLN A 127 3.26 5.79 11.56
C GLN A 127 3.74 5.46 12.97
N MET A 128 5.06 5.37 13.13
CA MET A 128 5.69 5.07 14.41
C MET A 128 5.65 6.26 15.37
N VAL A 129 5.90 7.46 14.83
CA VAL A 129 5.87 8.72 15.58
C VAL A 129 4.98 9.70 14.82
N GLY A 130 4.03 10.32 15.50
CA GLY A 130 3.17 11.34 14.89
C GLY A 130 3.86 12.69 14.74
N ASP A 131 3.25 13.60 13.95
CA ASP A 131 3.76 14.95 13.73
C ASP A 131 3.96 15.77 15.00
N ASN A 132 3.17 15.47 16.02
CA ASN A 132 3.31 16.08 17.34
C ASN A 132 4.39 15.40 18.20
N GLY A 133 5.12 14.44 17.62
CA GLY A 133 6.14 13.68 18.29
C GLY A 133 5.61 12.63 19.27
N LYS A 134 4.34 12.33 19.28
CA LYS A 134 3.77 11.26 20.11
C LYS A 134 3.68 9.97 19.31
N ASN A 135 3.91 8.85 19.99
CA ASN A 135 3.45 7.57 19.46
C ASN A 135 1.92 7.64 19.41
N ASN A 136 1.37 7.56 18.21
CA ASN A 136 -0.08 7.59 18.03
C ASN A 136 -0.64 6.17 17.87
N ASP A 137 -1.98 6.10 17.77
CA ASP A 137 -2.71 4.83 17.69
C ASP A 137 -2.39 3.98 16.43
N TYR A 138 -1.62 4.51 15.48
CA TYR A 138 -1.17 3.80 14.28
C TYR A 138 0.17 3.07 14.48
N GLY A 139 0.71 3.15 15.69
CA GLY A 139 1.95 2.47 16.04
C GLY A 139 1.78 0.96 16.23
N ILE A 140 2.80 0.36 16.81
CA ILE A 140 2.93 -1.09 17.05
C ILE A 140 1.62 -1.79 17.47
N PRO A 141 0.81 -1.24 18.42
CA PRO A 141 -0.40 -1.92 18.86
C PRO A 141 -1.41 -2.21 17.74
N LYS A 142 -1.60 -1.29 16.79
CA LYS A 142 -2.54 -1.53 15.70
C LYS A 142 -2.03 -2.52 14.66
N MET A 143 -0.72 -2.53 14.43
CA MET A 143 -0.12 -3.46 13.49
C MET A 143 -0.09 -4.89 14.02
N LEU A 144 0.33 -5.04 15.27
CA LEU A 144 0.60 -6.34 15.88
C LEU A 144 -0.55 -6.86 16.74
N SER A 145 -1.67 -6.14 16.85
CA SER A 145 -2.82 -6.62 17.62
C SER A 145 -3.39 -7.91 17.03
N PRO A 146 -3.47 -8.98 17.82
CA PRO A 146 -4.08 -10.23 17.38
C PRO A 146 -5.61 -10.19 17.38
N TYR A 147 -6.21 -9.09 17.85
CA TYR A 147 -7.65 -8.98 18.04
C TYR A 147 -8.36 -8.34 16.85
N LEU A 148 -9.36 -9.01 16.30
CA LEU A 148 -10.17 -8.49 15.18
C LEU A 148 -10.99 -7.24 15.57
N LYS A 149 -11.26 -7.04 16.86
CA LYS A 149 -12.07 -5.91 17.33
C LYS A 149 -11.34 -4.57 17.36
N ASP A 150 -10.02 -4.58 17.27
CA ASP A 150 -9.17 -3.42 17.52
C ASP A 150 -8.98 -2.52 16.29
N ARG A 151 -9.72 -2.73 15.22
CA ARG A 151 -9.47 -2.08 13.91
C ARG A 151 -7.99 -2.18 13.51
N SER A 152 -7.40 -3.33 13.80
CA SER A 152 -6.00 -3.66 13.52
C SER A 152 -5.81 -4.10 12.08
N LEU A 153 -4.56 -4.23 11.66
CA LEU A 153 -4.19 -4.83 10.38
C LEU A 153 -4.93 -6.16 10.15
N ARG A 154 -4.97 -7.02 11.17
CA ARG A 154 -5.68 -8.30 11.08
C ARG A 154 -7.19 -8.15 10.83
N HIS A 155 -7.82 -7.15 11.42
CA HIS A 155 -9.24 -6.88 11.17
C HIS A 155 -9.49 -6.48 9.72
N ASP A 156 -8.64 -5.64 9.14
CA ASP A 156 -8.77 -5.18 7.76
C ASP A 156 -8.49 -6.32 6.78
N VAL A 157 -7.47 -7.14 7.05
CA VAL A 157 -7.18 -8.37 6.30
C VAL A 157 -8.40 -9.30 6.26
N GLU A 158 -9.00 -9.59 7.41
CA GLU A 158 -10.15 -10.49 7.45
C GLU A 158 -11.37 -9.92 6.73
N ARG A 159 -11.63 -8.62 6.90
CA ARG A 159 -12.73 -7.93 6.22
C ARG A 159 -12.56 -7.97 4.71
N LEU A 160 -11.35 -7.70 4.22
CA LEU A 160 -11.04 -7.67 2.80
C LEU A 160 -11.17 -9.05 2.16
N ARG A 161 -10.64 -10.09 2.81
CA ARG A 161 -10.68 -11.48 2.32
C ARG A 161 -12.08 -12.02 2.07
N ILE A 162 -13.03 -11.65 2.93
CA ILE A 162 -14.43 -12.14 2.85
C ILE A 162 -15.32 -11.15 2.08
N SER A 163 -14.76 -10.13 1.48
CA SER A 163 -15.53 -9.04 0.87
C SER A 163 -16.21 -9.43 -0.44
N GLY A 164 -15.60 -10.30 -1.22
CA GLY A 164 -16.04 -10.61 -2.58
C GLY A 164 -15.98 -9.43 -3.56
N LEU A 165 -15.20 -8.38 -3.24
CA LEU A 165 -15.10 -7.17 -4.07
C LEU A 165 -14.29 -7.38 -5.35
N ALA A 166 -13.30 -8.28 -5.33
CA ALA A 166 -12.42 -8.54 -6.46
C ALA A 166 -11.88 -9.97 -6.41
N GLU A 167 -11.29 -10.42 -7.52
CA GLU A 167 -10.64 -11.73 -7.60
C GLU A 167 -9.38 -11.82 -6.75
N ARG A 168 -8.68 -10.70 -6.61
CA ARG A 168 -7.46 -10.56 -5.80
C ARG A 168 -7.63 -9.46 -4.76
N CYS A 169 -7.07 -9.70 -3.59
CA CYS A 169 -7.12 -8.76 -2.48
C CYS A 169 -5.72 -8.49 -1.96
N ALA A 170 -5.41 -7.22 -1.68
CA ALA A 170 -4.15 -6.85 -1.07
C ALA A 170 -4.33 -5.80 0.04
N VAL A 171 -3.49 -5.89 1.06
CA VAL A 171 -3.23 -4.76 1.96
C VAL A 171 -1.87 -4.19 1.59
N ILE A 172 -1.82 -2.90 1.25
CA ILE A 172 -0.59 -2.17 0.95
C ILE A 172 -0.34 -1.17 2.07
N GLY A 173 0.81 -1.29 2.70
CA GLY A 173 1.24 -0.40 3.76
C GLY A 173 2.43 0.46 3.34
N TYR A 174 2.58 1.62 3.98
CA TYR A 174 3.75 2.47 3.84
C TYR A 174 4.18 3.02 5.19
N ALA A 175 5.49 3.15 5.37
CA ALA A 175 6.10 3.64 6.59
C ALA A 175 7.33 4.48 6.30
N PHE A 176 7.52 5.55 7.07
CA PHE A 176 8.71 6.39 7.02
C PHE A 176 9.73 5.93 8.07
N GLN A 177 10.99 6.06 7.73
CA GLN A 177 12.08 5.98 8.69
C GLN A 177 12.08 7.23 9.58
N HIS A 178 12.50 7.09 10.84
CA HIS A 178 12.64 8.22 11.74
C HIS A 178 14.05 8.28 12.34
N SER A 179 14.66 9.46 12.33
CA SER A 179 15.94 9.65 13.01
C SER A 179 15.80 9.49 14.53
N PHE A 180 16.86 9.01 15.18
CA PHE A 180 16.88 8.93 16.64
C PHE A 180 16.77 10.32 17.31
N ASP A 181 17.29 11.36 16.66
CA ASP A 181 17.16 12.73 17.15
C ASP A 181 15.70 13.16 17.23
N LEU A 182 14.89 12.79 16.25
CA LEU A 182 13.45 13.04 16.26
C LEU A 182 12.75 12.31 17.40
N ILE A 183 13.12 11.04 17.64
CA ILE A 183 12.59 10.25 18.75
C ILE A 183 12.98 10.86 20.12
N GLU A 184 14.23 11.29 20.28
CA GLU A 184 14.69 11.94 21.51
C GLU A 184 14.03 13.31 21.73
N GLN A 185 13.83 14.11 20.70
CA GLN A 185 13.05 15.34 20.79
C GLN A 185 11.60 15.08 21.20
N SER A 186 10.99 14.05 20.62
CA SER A 186 9.65 13.61 20.97
C SER A 186 9.55 13.18 22.42
N ARG A 187 10.50 12.38 22.89
CA ARG A 187 10.59 11.92 24.28
C ARG A 187 10.70 13.08 25.28
N ARG A 188 11.50 14.10 24.95
CA ARG A 188 11.64 15.31 25.80
C ARG A 188 10.37 16.14 25.84
N ARG A 189 9.64 16.24 24.72
CA ARG A 189 8.38 17.00 24.64
C ARG A 189 7.21 16.27 25.31
N HIS A 190 7.26 14.95 25.36
CA HIS A 190 6.18 14.09 25.83
C HIS A 190 6.69 13.01 26.77
N PRO A 191 7.12 13.38 28.01
CA PRO A 191 7.68 12.42 28.97
C PRO A 191 6.69 11.33 29.38
N ASP A 192 5.40 11.59 29.27
CA ASP A 192 4.32 10.61 29.46
C ASP A 192 4.30 9.49 28.40
N GLN A 193 4.98 9.67 27.29
CA GLN A 193 5.13 8.70 26.21
C GLN A 193 6.50 8.01 26.18
N ALA A 194 7.40 8.36 27.10
CA ALA A 194 8.79 7.90 27.06
C ALA A 194 8.91 6.38 27.01
N GLU A 195 8.15 5.66 27.82
CA GLU A 195 8.16 4.19 27.83
C GLU A 195 7.71 3.58 26.49
N ARG A 196 6.70 4.17 25.85
CA ARG A 196 6.23 3.70 24.54
C ARG A 196 7.26 3.93 23.44
N LEU A 197 7.95 5.07 23.47
CA LEU A 197 9.03 5.39 22.55
C LEU A 197 10.25 4.48 22.78
N ASP A 198 10.58 4.17 24.02
CA ASP A 198 11.63 3.20 24.35
C ASP A 198 11.29 1.78 23.88
N ASN A 199 10.03 1.37 24.00
CA ASN A 199 9.57 0.08 23.50
C ASN A 199 9.60 0.04 21.96
N LEU A 200 9.17 1.10 21.30
CA LEU A 200 9.28 1.24 19.84
C LEU A 200 10.73 1.09 19.40
N ARG A 201 11.65 1.81 20.05
CA ARG A 201 13.07 1.73 19.78
C ARG A 201 13.61 0.31 19.94
N LYS A 202 13.24 -0.40 21.01
CA LYS A 202 13.67 -1.80 21.23
C LYS A 202 13.19 -2.74 20.15
N VAL A 203 11.97 -2.56 19.63
CA VAL A 203 11.43 -3.39 18.54
C VAL A 203 12.17 -3.14 17.22
N CYS A 204 12.47 -1.89 16.92
CA CYS A 204 13.05 -1.50 15.62
C CYS A 204 14.59 -1.43 15.61
N GLN A 205 15.27 -1.71 16.70
CA GLN A 205 16.73 -1.61 16.82
C GLN A 205 17.50 -2.94 16.72
N LYS A 206 16.89 -3.99 16.21
CA LYS A 206 17.49 -5.33 16.30
C LYS A 206 18.86 -5.46 15.59
N ASN A 207 19.19 -4.64 14.63
CA ASN A 207 20.27 -4.93 13.70
C ASN A 207 21.39 -3.91 13.53
N ASP A 208 21.34 -2.72 14.03
CA ASP A 208 22.49 -1.83 14.26
C ASP A 208 22.09 -0.40 14.66
N PRO A 209 22.53 0.11 15.81
CA PRO A 209 22.35 1.53 16.17
C PRO A 209 23.30 2.48 15.40
N ALA A 210 24.16 1.99 14.51
CA ALA A 210 25.16 2.81 13.84
C ALA A 210 24.58 3.88 12.92
N ASP A 211 23.40 3.63 12.33
CA ASP A 211 22.82 4.53 11.34
C ASP A 211 21.98 5.68 11.93
N GLY A 212 21.72 5.67 13.23
CA GLY A 212 20.93 6.72 13.89
C GLY A 212 19.47 6.82 13.41
N VAL A 213 18.95 5.77 12.81
CA VAL A 213 17.60 5.72 12.21
C VAL A 213 16.76 4.60 12.82
N LEU A 214 15.50 4.88 13.05
CA LEU A 214 14.49 3.89 13.40
C LEU A 214 13.87 3.34 12.12
N ASP A 215 14.27 2.13 11.74
CA ASP A 215 13.77 1.46 10.55
C ASP A 215 12.44 0.76 10.83
N PRO A 216 11.38 0.96 10.02
CA PRO A 216 10.13 0.25 10.16
C PRO A 216 10.18 -1.24 9.79
N MET A 217 11.24 -1.71 9.13
CA MET A 217 11.31 -3.06 8.58
C MET A 217 11.13 -4.16 9.63
N GLU A 218 11.65 -4.01 10.84
CA GLU A 218 11.43 -5.02 11.89
C GLU A 218 9.94 -5.17 12.21
N MET A 219 9.20 -4.07 12.26
CA MET A 219 7.76 -4.07 12.51
C MET A 219 6.99 -4.68 11.33
N VAL A 220 7.44 -4.41 10.11
CA VAL A 220 6.90 -5.03 8.89
C VAL A 220 7.12 -6.55 8.92
N HIS A 221 8.33 -7.01 9.29
CA HIS A 221 8.63 -8.44 9.42
C HIS A 221 7.77 -9.12 10.49
N LEU A 222 7.59 -8.52 11.66
CA LEU A 222 6.70 -9.05 12.70
C LEU A 222 5.24 -9.13 12.24
N SER A 223 4.78 -8.13 11.50
CA SER A 223 3.43 -8.14 10.91
C SER A 223 3.30 -9.25 9.86
N ASN A 224 4.30 -9.42 9.02
CA ASN A 224 4.33 -10.51 8.04
C ASN A 224 4.31 -11.89 8.70
N GLU A 225 5.08 -12.10 9.76
CA GLU A 225 5.02 -13.35 10.53
C GLU A 225 3.63 -13.60 11.13
N MET A 226 3.01 -12.57 11.71
CA MET A 226 1.68 -12.68 12.30
C MET A 226 0.63 -13.06 11.25
N LEU A 227 0.64 -12.42 10.09
CA LEU A 227 -0.29 -12.68 9.01
C LEU A 227 -0.04 -14.03 8.34
N SER A 228 1.23 -14.39 8.12
CA SER A 228 1.59 -15.69 7.53
C SER A 228 1.15 -16.86 8.41
N ARG A 229 1.29 -16.72 9.74
CA ARG A 229 0.77 -17.73 10.70
C ARG A 229 -0.75 -17.89 10.68
N SER A 230 -1.47 -16.86 10.20
CA SER A 230 -2.93 -16.97 10.01
C SER A 230 -3.31 -17.80 8.79
N GLY A 231 -2.38 -18.09 7.89
CA GLY A 231 -2.62 -18.80 6.63
C GLY A 231 -3.36 -17.98 5.58
N HIS A 232 -3.41 -16.65 5.75
CA HIS A 232 -4.19 -15.77 4.88
C HIS A 232 -3.35 -15.06 3.81
N VAL A 233 -2.04 -15.09 3.91
CA VAL A 233 -1.12 -14.45 2.96
C VAL A 233 -0.65 -15.47 1.94
N VAL A 234 -0.79 -15.13 0.65
CA VAL A 234 -0.33 -15.94 -0.48
C VAL A 234 0.94 -15.37 -1.12
N ASP A 235 1.13 -14.05 -1.03
CA ASP A 235 2.33 -13.36 -1.53
C ASP A 235 2.67 -12.15 -0.65
N TYR A 236 3.94 -11.73 -0.67
CA TYR A 236 4.45 -10.60 0.09
C TYR A 236 5.49 -9.85 -0.72
N ALA A 237 5.37 -8.53 -0.75
CA ALA A 237 6.25 -7.65 -1.51
C ALA A 237 6.73 -6.47 -0.68
N VAL A 238 7.91 -5.95 -0.98
CA VAL A 238 8.49 -4.76 -0.36
C VAL A 238 9.22 -3.93 -1.41
N ALA A 239 9.12 -2.62 -1.29
CA ALA A 239 9.93 -1.65 -2.04
C ALA A 239 10.33 -0.48 -1.14
N GLU A 240 11.54 0.01 -1.30
CA GLU A 240 12.03 1.20 -0.61
C GLU A 240 11.69 2.45 -1.43
N PHE A 241 11.49 3.57 -0.75
CA PHE A 241 11.39 4.89 -1.37
C PHE A 241 12.28 5.90 -0.65
N ALA A 242 12.66 6.95 -1.36
CA ALA A 242 13.40 8.09 -0.81
C ALA A 242 12.95 9.39 -1.51
N GLY A 243 13.24 10.52 -0.89
CA GLY A 243 12.96 11.82 -1.53
C GLY A 243 11.65 12.50 -1.09
N ALA A 244 10.91 11.94 -0.15
CA ALA A 244 9.69 12.53 0.39
C ALA A 244 9.99 13.50 1.56
N TRP A 245 10.62 14.65 1.26
CA TRP A 245 11.20 15.56 2.25
C TRP A 245 10.36 16.80 2.58
N ARG A 246 9.13 16.90 2.07
CA ARG A 246 8.28 18.06 2.33
C ARG A 246 7.89 18.20 3.79
N HIS A 247 7.68 17.07 4.44
CA HIS A 247 7.41 17.01 5.88
C HIS A 247 8.70 16.79 6.68
N PRO A 248 8.92 17.44 7.84
CA PRO A 248 10.11 17.24 8.66
C PRO A 248 10.34 15.80 9.13
N CYS A 249 9.28 14.99 9.21
CA CYS A 249 9.33 13.56 9.53
C CYS A 249 9.28 12.67 8.28
N GLY A 250 9.48 13.26 7.10
CA GLY A 250 9.55 12.56 5.84
C GLY A 250 10.95 12.07 5.51
N GLY A 251 11.15 11.72 4.24
CA GLY A 251 12.45 11.36 3.68
C GLY A 251 12.45 10.02 2.99
N ALA A 252 13.00 9.02 3.61
CA ALA A 252 13.02 7.64 3.14
C ALA A 252 12.04 6.76 3.91
N GLY A 253 11.70 5.64 3.32
CA GLY A 253 10.81 4.67 3.95
C GLY A 253 10.61 3.42 3.10
N VAL A 254 9.59 2.64 3.43
CA VAL A 254 9.26 1.41 2.76
C VAL A 254 7.76 1.35 2.45
N VAL A 255 7.44 0.78 1.30
CA VAL A 255 6.12 0.28 0.95
C VAL A 255 6.18 -1.24 1.02
N PHE A 256 5.16 -1.84 1.54
CA PHE A 256 5.04 -3.29 1.64
C PHE A 256 3.60 -3.70 1.37
N GLY A 257 3.42 -4.93 0.88
CA GLY A 257 2.11 -5.45 0.54
C GLY A 257 1.97 -6.92 0.88
N TRP A 258 0.75 -7.33 1.19
CA TRP A 258 0.35 -8.72 1.34
C TRP A 258 -0.82 -9.00 0.41
N GLU A 259 -0.63 -9.95 -0.50
CA GLU A 259 -1.74 -10.54 -1.24
C GLU A 259 -2.41 -11.59 -0.35
N LEU A 260 -3.72 -11.56 -0.33
CA LEU A 260 -4.53 -12.36 0.57
C LEU A 260 -5.23 -13.49 -0.19
N SER A 261 -5.35 -14.66 0.45
CA SER A 261 -6.21 -15.73 -0.05
C SER A 261 -7.68 -15.33 0.08
N ASN A 262 -8.39 -15.25 -1.04
CA ASN A 262 -9.83 -15.02 -1.01
C ASN A 262 -10.57 -16.24 -0.46
N VAL A 263 -11.59 -16.00 0.35
CA VAL A 263 -12.61 -17.01 0.64
C VAL A 263 -13.64 -16.89 -0.50
N GLN A 264 -13.57 -17.81 -1.45
CA GLN A 264 -14.64 -17.88 -2.46
C GLN A 264 -15.97 -18.12 -1.73
N ALA A 265 -16.92 -17.22 -1.96
CA ALA A 265 -18.25 -17.26 -1.38
C ALA A 265 -19.06 -18.43 -1.95
#